data_a7d63a47b3cfa4f153d915b71b362af2
#
_entry.id   a7d63a47b3cfa4f153d915b71b362af2
#
_cell.length_a   1.000
_cell.length_b   1.000
_cell.length_c   1.000
_cell.angle_alpha   90.00
_cell.angle_beta   90.00
_cell.angle_gamma   90.00
#
_symmetry.space_group_name_H-M   'P 1'
#
loop_
_entity.id
_entity.type
_entity.pdbx_description
1 polymer ?
#
loop_
_entity_poly.entity_id
_entity_poly.type
_entity_poly.pdbx_seq_one_letter_code
_entity_poly.pdbx_strand_id
1 'polypeptide(L)'
;MASLHHHTPSLAALNPRGACVRKVAYHRVRAEEAPVARVTRSVFGHTGFLQEQWDPRLHTLHATDAGIKPNFSQRLSLSGQVLRNDSVDAGWRVSLLGSAGQPVKSWDARGGLQRHEYDRMLRQVAVFEQAQDDPFEACIEHLTYAGATPEYAALNCSGRLLRHDDPAGSVRYEHYGLNGAVTQQSRRFVKAHTALNWPALITAREQLLAPEPFTSSWHYSALNAVREQVDAKGNRRFSEYGIDGELSRITLQFSSGKRKVLVDSRVYNAQGQVISERAGNGATTMASHHEADGRLQQMKVYQSHNRGRVLQDL
;
A
#
# COMPACT_ATOMS: atom_id res chain seq x y z
N MET A 1 -2.09 -20.61 -37.93
CA MET A 1 -3.35 -20.25 -37.23
C MET A 1 -3.27 -18.77 -36.87
N ALA A 2 -4.34 -18.01 -37.10
CA ALA A 2 -4.37 -16.60 -36.69
C ALA A 2 -4.33 -16.56 -35.15
N SER A 3 -3.43 -15.75 -34.59
CA SER A 3 -3.38 -15.51 -33.14
C SER A 3 -4.59 -14.69 -32.72
N LEU A 4 -5.12 -14.93 -31.50
CA LEU A 4 -6.22 -14.15 -30.91
C LEU A 4 -5.95 -12.63 -30.96
N HIS A 5 -4.68 -12.23 -30.89
CA HIS A 5 -4.24 -10.84 -30.89
C HIS A 5 -3.78 -10.30 -32.26
N HIS A 6 -3.99 -11.08 -33.33
CA HIS A 6 -3.63 -10.63 -34.67
C HIS A 6 -4.53 -9.47 -35.12
N HIS A 7 -3.92 -8.38 -35.64
CA HIS A 7 -4.61 -7.13 -36.00
C HIS A 7 -5.43 -6.45 -34.87
N THR A 8 -4.96 -6.53 -33.61
CA THR A 8 -5.59 -5.83 -32.47
C THR A 8 -4.61 -4.89 -31.79
N PRO A 9 -4.11 -3.83 -32.46
CA PRO A 9 -3.18 -2.87 -31.86
C PRO A 9 -3.90 -2.03 -30.78
N SER A 10 -3.15 -1.54 -29.80
CA SER A 10 -3.63 -0.46 -28.94
C SER A 10 -3.35 0.87 -29.61
N LEU A 11 -4.37 1.72 -29.74
CA LEU A 11 -4.25 3.06 -30.34
C LEU A 11 -4.46 4.12 -29.25
N ALA A 12 -3.67 5.20 -29.29
CA ALA A 12 -3.82 6.34 -28.43
C ALA A 12 -3.85 7.63 -29.25
N ALA A 13 -4.88 8.46 -29.02
CA ALA A 13 -4.94 9.81 -29.56
C ALA A 13 -4.54 10.80 -28.48
N LEU A 14 -3.61 11.68 -28.81
CA LEU A 14 -3.10 12.72 -27.92
C LEU A 14 -3.63 14.08 -28.34
N ASN A 15 -3.86 14.97 -27.36
CA ASN A 15 -4.10 16.38 -27.65
C ASN A 15 -2.77 17.12 -27.90
N PRO A 16 -2.78 18.39 -28.33
CA PRO A 16 -1.55 19.16 -28.59
C PRO A 16 -0.62 19.32 -27.38
N ARG A 17 -1.09 19.04 -26.16
CA ARG A 17 -0.30 19.05 -24.92
C ARG A 17 0.28 17.66 -24.56
N GLY A 18 0.11 16.65 -25.45
CA GLY A 18 0.59 15.30 -25.23
C GLY A 18 -0.29 14.44 -24.30
N ALA A 19 -1.44 14.95 -23.81
CA ALA A 19 -2.32 14.18 -22.96
C ALA A 19 -3.21 13.23 -23.80
N CYS A 20 -3.35 11.98 -23.34
CA CYS A 20 -4.14 10.96 -24.04
C CYS A 20 -5.64 11.22 -23.84
N VAL A 21 -6.33 11.69 -24.89
CA VAL A 21 -7.76 11.99 -24.89
C VAL A 21 -8.62 10.80 -25.30
N ARG A 22 -8.05 9.81 -25.98
CA ARG A 22 -8.75 8.61 -26.42
C ARG A 22 -7.78 7.44 -26.48
N LYS A 23 -8.15 6.32 -25.87
CA LYS A 23 -7.44 5.04 -26.02
C LYS A 23 -8.42 4.02 -26.60
N VAL A 24 -7.99 3.29 -27.62
CA VAL A 24 -8.76 2.21 -28.23
C VAL A 24 -8.00 0.91 -28.03
N ALA A 25 -8.62 -0.04 -27.39
CA ALA A 25 -8.21 -1.43 -27.35
C ALA A 25 -9.23 -2.27 -28.13
N TYR A 26 -8.83 -3.42 -28.63
CA TYR A 26 -9.71 -4.32 -29.36
C TYR A 26 -9.91 -5.60 -28.57
N HIS A 27 -11.13 -6.10 -28.55
CA HIS A 27 -11.52 -7.34 -27.88
C HIS A 27 -12.23 -8.27 -28.85
N ARG A 28 -11.87 -9.55 -28.82
CA ARG A 28 -12.60 -10.66 -29.45
C ARG A 28 -12.39 -11.93 -28.63
N VAL A 29 -13.34 -12.82 -28.68
CA VAL A 29 -13.28 -14.09 -27.93
C VAL A 29 -12.63 -15.18 -28.78
N ARG A 30 -12.85 -15.17 -30.10
CA ARG A 30 -12.30 -16.14 -31.05
C ARG A 30 -11.48 -15.43 -32.12
N ALA A 31 -10.45 -16.09 -32.65
CA ALA A 31 -9.54 -15.52 -33.64
C ALA A 31 -10.24 -15.13 -34.97
N GLU A 32 -11.34 -15.83 -35.32
CA GLU A 32 -12.13 -15.63 -36.54
C GLU A 32 -13.14 -14.49 -36.42
N GLU A 33 -13.42 -14.02 -35.19
CA GLU A 33 -14.38 -12.95 -34.95
C GLU A 33 -13.78 -11.59 -35.31
N ALA A 34 -14.65 -10.68 -35.77
CA ALA A 34 -14.26 -9.28 -35.94
C ALA A 34 -13.95 -8.64 -34.57
N PRO A 35 -12.81 -7.95 -34.43
CA PRO A 35 -12.46 -7.33 -33.17
C PRO A 35 -13.39 -6.14 -32.85
N VAL A 36 -13.92 -6.10 -31.63
CA VAL A 36 -14.78 -5.03 -31.13
C VAL A 36 -13.92 -3.96 -30.47
N ALA A 37 -14.04 -2.71 -30.91
CA ALA A 37 -13.32 -1.59 -30.32
C ALA A 37 -13.84 -1.28 -28.90
N ARG A 38 -12.92 -1.15 -27.97
CA ARG A 38 -13.13 -0.73 -26.57
C ARG A 38 -12.51 0.64 -26.37
N VAL A 39 -13.33 1.67 -26.34
CA VAL A 39 -12.88 3.07 -26.30
C VAL A 39 -12.92 3.60 -24.87
N THR A 40 -11.76 4.02 -24.37
CA THR A 40 -11.66 4.86 -23.17
C THR A 40 -11.49 6.31 -23.61
N ARG A 41 -12.28 7.22 -23.08
CA ARG A 41 -12.20 8.65 -23.38
C ARG A 41 -11.84 9.43 -22.13
N SER A 42 -10.95 10.43 -22.28
CA SER A 42 -10.57 11.36 -21.23
C SER A 42 -10.85 12.79 -21.67
N VAL A 43 -11.48 13.57 -20.81
CA VAL A 43 -11.79 14.98 -21.04
C VAL A 43 -10.94 15.83 -20.11
N PHE A 44 -10.19 16.77 -20.69
CA PHE A 44 -9.32 17.68 -19.97
C PHE A 44 -9.89 19.09 -19.97
N GLY A 45 -9.78 19.80 -18.85
CA GLY A 45 -10.18 21.19 -18.73
C GLY A 45 -9.20 22.16 -19.41
N HIS A 46 -9.55 23.44 -19.36
CA HIS A 46 -8.70 24.52 -19.91
C HIS A 46 -7.32 24.60 -19.25
N THR A 47 -7.23 24.21 -17.98
CA THR A 47 -5.98 24.14 -17.22
C THR A 47 -5.10 22.95 -17.61
N GLY A 48 -5.62 22.01 -18.42
CA GLY A 48 -4.89 20.80 -18.83
C GLY A 48 -5.04 19.63 -17.85
N PHE A 49 -5.80 19.78 -16.78
CA PHE A 49 -6.08 18.68 -15.85
C PHE A 49 -7.24 17.81 -16.32
N LEU A 50 -7.18 16.51 -16.04
CA LEU A 50 -8.26 15.57 -16.30
C LEU A 50 -9.51 15.99 -15.52
N GLN A 51 -10.65 16.05 -16.19
CA GLN A 51 -11.97 16.38 -15.59
C GLN A 51 -12.92 15.19 -15.61
N GLU A 52 -12.89 14.40 -16.67
CA GLU A 52 -13.79 13.26 -16.84
C GLU A 52 -13.07 12.09 -17.51
N GLN A 53 -13.45 10.90 -17.13
CA GLN A 53 -13.01 9.68 -17.77
C GLN A 53 -14.19 8.75 -18.04
N TRP A 54 -14.20 8.20 -19.23
CA TRP A 54 -15.22 7.29 -19.74
C TRP A 54 -14.59 5.94 -20.03
N ASP A 55 -15.02 4.89 -19.35
CA ASP A 55 -14.69 3.52 -19.71
C ASP A 55 -15.40 3.09 -21.01
N PRO A 56 -14.99 1.98 -21.64
CA PRO A 56 -15.59 1.53 -22.89
C PRO A 56 -17.09 1.25 -22.81
N ARG A 57 -17.57 0.77 -21.67
CA ARG A 57 -18.98 0.44 -21.42
C ARG A 57 -19.83 1.72 -21.41
N LEU A 58 -19.47 2.66 -20.54
CA LEU A 58 -20.22 3.92 -20.39
C LEU A 58 -20.05 4.83 -21.60
N HIS A 59 -18.90 4.82 -22.26
CA HIS A 59 -18.68 5.52 -23.51
C HIS A 59 -19.64 5.02 -24.62
N THR A 60 -19.87 3.70 -24.71
CA THR A 60 -20.79 3.13 -25.69
C THR A 60 -22.24 3.49 -25.36
N LEU A 61 -22.64 3.40 -24.08
CA LEU A 61 -23.98 3.77 -23.64
C LEU A 61 -24.27 5.26 -23.84
N HIS A 62 -23.30 6.13 -23.55
CA HIS A 62 -23.43 7.57 -23.75
C HIS A 62 -23.67 7.97 -25.23
N ALA A 63 -23.20 7.17 -26.17
CA ALA A 63 -23.49 7.41 -27.60
C ALA A 63 -24.99 7.26 -27.95
N THR A 64 -25.75 6.49 -27.15
CA THR A 64 -27.19 6.27 -27.33
C THR A 64 -28.05 7.05 -26.36
N ASP A 65 -27.51 7.40 -25.18
CA ASP A 65 -28.18 8.16 -24.12
C ASP A 65 -27.23 9.21 -23.51
N ALA A 66 -27.44 10.46 -23.83
CA ALA A 66 -26.66 11.59 -23.32
C ALA A 66 -26.78 11.80 -21.78
N GLY A 67 -27.77 11.17 -21.12
CA GLY A 67 -27.93 11.19 -19.66
C GLY A 67 -26.95 10.31 -18.90
N ILE A 68 -26.25 9.39 -19.58
CA ILE A 68 -25.24 8.54 -18.98
C ILE A 68 -24.03 9.38 -18.52
N LYS A 69 -23.65 9.19 -17.27
CA LYS A 69 -22.50 9.89 -16.65
C LYS A 69 -21.17 9.17 -16.92
N PRO A 70 -20.03 9.90 -16.91
CA PRO A 70 -18.70 9.28 -16.96
C PRO A 70 -18.50 8.36 -15.76
N ASN A 71 -17.66 7.34 -15.91
CA ASN A 71 -17.31 6.48 -14.77
C ASN A 71 -16.56 7.24 -13.68
N PHE A 72 -15.92 8.34 -14.05
CA PHE A 72 -15.21 9.21 -13.13
C PHE A 72 -15.27 10.66 -13.61
N SER A 73 -15.60 11.59 -12.69
CA SER A 73 -15.44 13.02 -12.91
C SER A 73 -14.86 13.71 -11.68
N GLN A 74 -14.12 14.81 -11.90
CA GLN A 74 -13.48 15.53 -10.80
C GLN A 74 -13.54 17.04 -10.97
N ARG A 75 -13.52 17.73 -9.83
CA ARG A 75 -13.33 19.17 -9.72
C ARG A 75 -12.02 19.45 -9.00
N LEU A 76 -11.23 20.33 -9.57
CA LEU A 76 -9.89 20.64 -9.09
C LEU A 76 -9.81 22.09 -8.62
N SER A 77 -8.87 22.34 -7.71
CA SER A 77 -8.41 23.69 -7.39
C SER A 77 -7.64 24.29 -8.57
N LEU A 78 -7.33 25.56 -8.52
CA LEU A 78 -6.48 26.22 -9.52
C LEU A 78 -5.05 25.65 -9.56
N SER A 79 -4.58 25.05 -8.44
CA SER A 79 -3.29 24.35 -8.35
C SER A 79 -3.34 22.90 -8.80
N GLY A 80 -4.50 22.38 -9.26
CA GLY A 80 -4.65 21.00 -9.72
C GLY A 80 -4.96 19.96 -8.65
N GLN A 81 -5.19 20.38 -7.40
CA GLN A 81 -5.58 19.46 -6.34
C GLN A 81 -7.05 19.06 -6.47
N VAL A 82 -7.36 17.78 -6.25
CA VAL A 82 -8.75 17.28 -6.33
C VAL A 82 -9.54 17.74 -5.10
N LEU A 83 -10.60 18.55 -5.34
CA LEU A 83 -11.52 19.01 -4.31
C LEU A 83 -12.79 18.15 -4.26
N ARG A 84 -13.22 17.63 -5.41
CA ARG A 84 -14.34 16.71 -5.52
C ARG A 84 -14.05 15.66 -6.58
N ASN A 85 -14.42 14.43 -6.32
CA ASN A 85 -14.56 13.41 -7.34
C ASN A 85 -15.95 12.76 -7.26
N ASP A 86 -16.46 12.34 -8.42
CA ASP A 86 -17.69 11.58 -8.56
C ASP A 86 -17.36 10.29 -9.34
N SER A 87 -17.71 9.14 -8.77
CA SER A 87 -17.53 7.82 -9.40
C SER A 87 -18.89 7.11 -9.46
N VAL A 88 -19.20 6.46 -10.56
CA VAL A 88 -20.44 5.68 -10.68
C VAL A 88 -20.47 4.49 -9.74
N ASP A 89 -19.30 3.97 -9.36
CA ASP A 89 -19.19 2.79 -8.51
C ASP A 89 -19.02 3.15 -7.02
N ALA A 90 -18.28 4.22 -6.70
CA ALA A 90 -17.93 4.60 -5.33
C ALA A 90 -18.69 5.82 -4.79
N GLY A 91 -19.52 6.45 -5.63
CA GLY A 91 -20.21 7.69 -5.29
C GLY A 91 -19.26 8.91 -5.28
N TRP A 92 -19.74 10.01 -4.73
CA TRP A 92 -18.98 11.25 -4.66
C TRP A 92 -18.16 11.35 -3.38
N ARG A 93 -17.03 12.08 -3.47
CA ARG A 93 -16.22 12.53 -2.34
C ARG A 93 -15.86 13.98 -2.53
N VAL A 94 -15.90 14.73 -1.43
CA VAL A 94 -15.47 16.14 -1.36
C VAL A 94 -14.40 16.25 -0.30
N SER A 95 -13.33 17.01 -0.57
CA SER A 95 -12.23 17.23 0.36
C SER A 95 -11.98 18.72 0.54
N LEU A 96 -11.86 19.15 1.78
CA LEU A 96 -11.37 20.47 2.17
C LEU A 96 -9.88 20.30 2.50
N LEU A 97 -9.04 21.07 1.82
CA LEU A 97 -7.59 21.04 1.98
C LEU A 97 -7.12 22.26 2.77
N GLY A 98 -6.09 22.08 3.56
CA GLY A 98 -5.39 23.15 4.25
C GLY A 98 -4.43 23.92 3.34
N SER A 99 -3.77 24.91 3.88
CA SER A 99 -2.86 25.80 3.13
C SER A 99 -1.64 25.11 2.51
N ALA A 100 -1.22 23.98 3.06
CA ALA A 100 -0.13 23.16 2.53
C ALA A 100 -0.67 21.96 1.68
N GLY A 101 -1.96 21.93 1.35
CA GLY A 101 -2.57 20.86 0.58
C GLY A 101 -2.91 19.60 1.39
N GLN A 102 -2.71 19.62 2.71
CA GLN A 102 -3.08 18.51 3.58
C GLN A 102 -4.61 18.40 3.71
N PRO A 103 -5.20 17.21 3.78
CA PRO A 103 -6.63 17.02 4.00
C PRO A 103 -7.03 17.53 5.41
N VAL A 104 -8.04 18.39 5.48
CA VAL A 104 -8.58 18.88 6.76
C VAL A 104 -9.91 18.23 7.04
N LYS A 105 -10.77 18.11 6.03
CA LYS A 105 -12.09 17.53 6.16
C LYS A 105 -12.52 16.88 4.85
N SER A 106 -13.19 15.75 4.94
CA SER A 106 -13.76 15.10 3.76
C SER A 106 -15.13 14.52 4.06
N TRP A 107 -15.94 14.41 2.99
CA TRP A 107 -17.29 13.84 3.02
C TRP A 107 -17.41 12.83 1.88
N ASP A 108 -18.22 11.83 2.09
CA ASP A 108 -18.53 10.84 1.05
C ASP A 108 -20.04 10.71 0.78
N ALA A 109 -20.37 9.95 -0.26
CA ALA A 109 -21.75 9.75 -0.71
C ALA A 109 -22.61 8.97 0.29
N ARG A 110 -22.02 8.34 1.30
CA ARG A 110 -22.72 7.62 2.37
C ARG A 110 -23.04 8.51 3.57
N GLY A 111 -22.75 9.82 3.47
CA GLY A 111 -22.89 10.77 4.56
C GLY A 111 -21.78 10.70 5.61
N GLY A 112 -20.75 9.91 5.34
CA GLY A 112 -19.57 9.83 6.20
C GLY A 112 -18.77 11.14 6.14
N LEU A 113 -18.27 11.53 7.31
CA LEU A 113 -17.40 12.68 7.51
C LEU A 113 -16.11 12.20 8.13
N GLN A 114 -14.97 12.65 7.62
CA GLN A 114 -13.67 12.47 8.24
C GLN A 114 -13.00 13.83 8.43
N ARG A 115 -12.42 14.08 9.59
CA ARG A 115 -11.72 15.32 9.95
C ARG A 115 -10.35 15.00 10.51
N HIS A 116 -9.34 15.76 10.09
CA HIS A 116 -7.95 15.61 10.51
C HIS A 116 -7.51 16.83 11.30
N GLU A 117 -6.80 16.60 12.38
CA GLU A 117 -6.11 17.65 13.16
C GLU A 117 -4.61 17.53 12.99
N TYR A 118 -3.94 18.69 13.01
CA TYR A 118 -2.50 18.82 12.77
C TYR A 118 -1.86 19.66 13.85
N ASP A 119 -0.61 19.36 14.15
CA ASP A 119 0.22 20.24 14.99
C ASP A 119 0.78 21.44 14.17
N ARG A 120 1.58 22.28 14.84
CA ARG A 120 2.20 23.46 14.21
C ARG A 120 3.21 23.12 13.11
N MET A 121 3.70 21.88 13.07
CA MET A 121 4.58 21.34 12.02
C MET A 121 3.83 20.62 10.91
N LEU A 122 2.50 20.73 10.89
CA LEU A 122 1.60 20.07 9.96
C LEU A 122 1.69 18.53 10.00
N ARG A 123 2.08 17.95 11.14
CA ARG A 123 2.00 16.50 11.36
C ARG A 123 0.61 16.18 11.91
N GLN A 124 -0.02 15.14 11.37
CA GLN A 124 -1.33 14.67 11.81
C GLN A 124 -1.28 14.23 13.28
N VAL A 125 -2.15 14.75 14.12
CA VAL A 125 -2.23 14.39 15.55
C VAL A 125 -3.51 13.68 15.93
N ALA A 126 -4.60 13.86 15.16
CA ALA A 126 -5.84 13.13 15.37
C ALA A 126 -6.63 12.97 14.07
N VAL A 127 -7.42 11.90 14.00
CA VAL A 127 -8.43 11.65 12.97
C VAL A 127 -9.75 11.40 13.66
N PHE A 128 -10.78 12.10 13.17
CA PHE A 128 -12.15 11.97 13.65
C PHE A 128 -13.01 11.44 12.51
N GLU A 129 -13.94 10.55 12.84
CA GLU A 129 -14.96 10.07 11.93
C GLU A 129 -16.36 10.27 12.50
N GLN A 130 -17.31 10.49 11.61
CA GLN A 130 -18.73 10.55 11.93
C GLN A 130 -19.50 9.86 10.80
N ALA A 131 -20.27 8.83 11.12
CA ALA A 131 -21.20 8.24 10.18
C ALA A 131 -22.45 9.13 10.07
N GLN A 132 -23.23 8.96 9.01
CA GLN A 132 -24.41 9.80 8.71
C GLN A 132 -25.40 9.88 9.89
N ASP A 133 -25.59 8.78 10.61
CA ASP A 133 -26.57 8.67 11.68
C ASP A 133 -25.96 8.92 13.06
N ASP A 134 -24.66 9.18 13.14
CA ASP A 134 -23.98 9.44 14.41
C ASP A 134 -24.16 10.91 14.83
N PRO A 135 -24.57 11.19 16.07
CA PRO A 135 -24.78 12.56 16.54
C PRO A 135 -23.47 13.34 16.74
N PHE A 136 -22.32 12.64 16.91
CA PHE A 136 -21.04 13.25 17.22
C PHE A 136 -19.89 12.59 16.45
N GLU A 137 -18.84 13.37 16.19
CA GLU A 137 -17.56 12.86 15.69
C GLU A 137 -16.89 12.01 16.78
N ALA A 138 -16.33 10.86 16.40
CA ALA A 138 -15.50 10.02 17.26
C ALA A 138 -14.03 10.13 16.84
N CYS A 139 -13.12 10.31 17.79
CA CYS A 139 -11.69 10.24 17.53
C CYS A 139 -11.28 8.78 17.33
N ILE A 140 -10.95 8.41 16.09
CA ILE A 140 -10.57 7.03 15.71
C ILE A 140 -9.06 6.81 15.72
N GLU A 141 -8.28 7.86 15.53
CA GLU A 141 -6.82 7.81 15.62
C GLU A 141 -6.28 8.98 16.43
N HIS A 142 -5.23 8.72 17.21
CA HIS A 142 -4.49 9.75 17.90
C HIS A 142 -2.98 9.47 17.79
N LEU A 143 -2.21 10.48 17.33
CA LEU A 143 -0.78 10.37 17.12
C LEU A 143 -0.03 11.30 18.08
N THR A 144 1.03 10.80 18.70
CA THR A 144 1.86 11.57 19.62
C THR A 144 3.30 11.55 19.14
N TYR A 145 3.92 12.72 19.02
CA TYR A 145 5.29 12.86 18.54
C TYR A 145 6.24 13.30 19.66
N ALA A 146 7.49 12.88 19.56
CA ALA A 146 8.55 13.33 20.46
C ALA A 146 8.83 14.83 20.28
N GLY A 147 9.09 15.49 21.39
CA GLY A 147 9.70 16.81 21.39
C GLY A 147 11.21 16.77 21.05
N ALA A 148 11.82 17.94 21.00
CA ALA A 148 13.27 18.09 20.78
C ALA A 148 13.99 18.20 22.15
N THR A 149 13.90 17.13 22.97
CA THR A 149 14.59 17.09 24.27
C THR A 149 15.79 16.13 24.22
N PRO A 150 16.80 16.29 25.12
CA PRO A 150 17.95 15.40 25.17
C PRO A 150 17.58 13.91 25.37
N GLU A 151 16.53 13.64 26.14
CA GLU A 151 16.05 12.28 26.42
C GLU A 151 15.56 11.60 25.13
N TYR A 152 14.77 12.32 24.33
CA TYR A 152 14.32 11.81 23.03
C TYR A 152 15.45 11.75 22.00
N ALA A 153 16.41 12.66 22.06
CA ALA A 153 17.58 12.64 21.19
C ALA A 153 18.45 11.39 21.45
N ALA A 154 18.64 11.00 22.72
CA ALA A 154 19.40 9.80 23.11
C ALA A 154 18.80 8.50 22.54
N LEU A 155 17.49 8.49 22.27
CA LEU A 155 16.75 7.36 21.68
C LEU A 155 16.52 7.50 20.17
N ASN A 156 17.11 8.52 19.53
CA ASN A 156 16.86 8.91 18.15
C ASN A 156 15.37 9.19 17.84
N CYS A 157 14.58 9.58 18.85
CA CYS A 157 13.14 9.80 18.73
C CYS A 157 12.74 11.23 18.39
N SER A 158 13.65 12.23 18.51
CA SER A 158 13.33 13.66 18.34
C SER A 158 12.51 13.94 17.08
N GLY A 159 11.32 14.52 17.26
CA GLY A 159 10.39 14.83 16.18
C GLY A 159 9.67 13.64 15.56
N ARG A 160 9.95 12.40 15.98
CA ARG A 160 9.35 11.17 15.44
C ARG A 160 8.11 10.77 16.18
N LEU A 161 7.32 9.90 15.57
CA LEU A 161 6.11 9.33 16.16
C LEU A 161 6.50 8.42 17.34
N LEU A 162 5.95 8.72 18.53
CA LEU A 162 6.14 7.91 19.74
C LEU A 162 5.00 6.95 19.96
N ARG A 163 3.79 7.37 19.57
CA ARG A 163 2.58 6.60 19.84
C ARG A 163 1.55 6.85 18.75
N HIS A 164 0.90 5.76 18.33
CA HIS A 164 -0.25 5.76 17.45
C HIS A 164 -1.36 4.93 18.11
N ASP A 165 -2.42 5.59 18.49
CA ASP A 165 -3.67 4.97 18.94
C ASP A 165 -4.56 4.82 17.71
N ASP A 166 -4.98 3.61 17.39
CA ASP A 166 -5.84 3.25 16.26
C ASP A 166 -7.05 2.43 16.74
N PRO A 167 -8.02 2.09 15.86
CA PRO A 167 -9.21 1.34 16.30
C PRO A 167 -8.94 -0.02 16.96
N ALA A 168 -7.76 -0.61 16.78
CA ALA A 168 -7.40 -1.89 17.38
C ALA A 168 -6.63 -1.74 18.71
N GLY A 169 -6.11 -0.53 19.01
CA GLY A 169 -5.36 -0.27 20.24
C GLY A 169 -4.26 0.76 20.07
N SER A 170 -3.16 0.59 20.76
CA SER A 170 -2.05 1.54 20.80
C SER A 170 -0.74 0.89 20.40
N VAL A 171 -0.02 1.48 19.45
CA VAL A 171 1.38 1.16 19.15
C VAL A 171 2.26 2.22 19.76
N ARG A 172 3.30 1.81 20.50
CA ARG A 172 4.37 2.67 20.98
C ARG A 172 5.65 2.35 20.23
N TYR A 173 6.33 3.38 19.75
CA TYR A 173 7.63 3.32 19.10
C TYR A 173 8.68 3.74 20.11
N GLU A 174 9.38 2.78 20.69
CA GLU A 174 10.23 3.01 21.86
C GLU A 174 11.64 3.43 21.46
N HIS A 175 12.16 2.87 20.38
CA HIS A 175 13.51 3.14 19.90
C HIS A 175 13.58 3.24 18.38
N TYR A 176 14.44 4.17 17.93
CA TYR A 176 14.75 4.34 16.51
C TYR A 176 16.25 4.17 16.28
N GLY A 177 16.63 3.56 15.15
CA GLY A 177 18.00 3.55 14.67
C GLY A 177 18.43 4.92 14.11
N LEU A 178 19.72 5.10 13.90
CA LEU A 178 20.30 6.34 13.31
C LEU A 178 19.71 6.66 11.93
N ASN A 179 19.39 5.62 11.16
CA ASN A 179 18.76 5.71 9.84
C ASN A 179 17.25 6.01 9.87
N GLY A 180 16.65 6.09 11.07
CA GLY A 180 15.23 6.37 11.25
C GLY A 180 14.31 5.17 11.23
N ALA A 181 14.82 3.96 11.07
CA ALA A 181 14.03 2.75 11.20
C ALA A 181 13.65 2.49 12.66
N VAL A 182 12.45 1.99 12.90
CA VAL A 182 12.01 1.54 14.23
C VAL A 182 12.79 0.31 14.61
N THR A 183 13.48 0.34 15.76
CA THR A 183 14.21 -0.82 16.30
C THR A 183 13.44 -1.57 17.38
N GLN A 184 12.49 -0.90 18.03
CA GLN A 184 11.59 -1.52 18.98
C GLN A 184 10.23 -0.84 18.99
N GLN A 185 9.17 -1.64 18.96
CA GLN A 185 7.81 -1.19 19.18
C GLN A 185 7.04 -2.16 20.06
N SER A 186 6.03 -1.64 20.78
CA SER A 186 5.09 -2.44 21.54
C SER A 186 3.66 -2.10 21.16
N ARG A 187 2.80 -3.10 21.09
CA ARG A 187 1.36 -2.97 20.83
C ARG A 187 0.56 -3.44 22.03
N ARG A 188 -0.44 -2.65 22.39
CA ARG A 188 -1.49 -3.07 23.34
C ARG A 188 -2.84 -2.94 22.67
N PHE A 189 -3.68 -3.95 22.81
CA PHE A 189 -5.02 -3.95 22.23
C PHE A 189 -6.04 -3.28 23.16
N VAL A 190 -7.15 -2.82 22.59
CA VAL A 190 -8.28 -2.32 23.38
C VAL A 190 -8.92 -3.45 24.19
N LYS A 191 -9.47 -3.14 25.37
CA LYS A 191 -10.15 -4.11 26.24
C LYS A 191 -11.49 -4.59 25.67
N ALA A 192 -12.19 -3.71 24.96
CA ALA A 192 -13.52 -3.97 24.45
C ALA A 192 -13.58 -3.63 22.95
N HIS A 193 -14.25 -4.50 22.18
CA HIS A 193 -14.49 -4.31 20.74
C HIS A 193 -15.77 -3.48 20.51
N THR A 194 -15.84 -2.29 21.12
CA THR A 194 -16.93 -1.33 20.92
C THR A 194 -16.47 -0.17 20.04
N ALA A 195 -17.41 0.62 19.53
CA ALA A 195 -17.07 1.86 18.84
C ALA A 195 -16.15 2.70 19.71
N LEU A 196 -14.95 2.97 19.22
CA LEU A 196 -13.90 3.63 19.97
C LEU A 196 -13.94 5.13 19.74
N ASN A 197 -13.82 5.89 20.82
CA ASN A 197 -13.59 7.33 20.79
C ASN A 197 -12.38 7.63 21.69
N TRP A 198 -11.22 7.86 21.09
CA TRP A 198 -10.00 8.09 21.84
C TRP A 198 -10.05 9.41 22.61
N PRO A 199 -9.93 9.39 23.97
CA PRO A 199 -9.85 10.60 24.76
C PRO A 199 -8.59 11.42 24.44
N ALA A 200 -8.68 12.74 24.58
CA ALA A 200 -7.52 13.62 24.39
C ALA A 200 -6.38 13.33 25.40
N LEU A 201 -6.76 13.02 26.66
CA LEU A 201 -5.79 12.74 27.73
C LEU A 201 -5.17 11.35 27.60
N ILE A 202 -3.85 11.27 27.62
CA ILE A 202 -3.10 10.02 27.50
C ILE A 202 -3.43 9.02 28.63
N THR A 203 -3.64 9.52 29.86
CA THR A 203 -4.01 8.69 31.02
C THR A 203 -5.36 8.01 30.84
N ALA A 204 -6.33 8.69 30.24
CA ALA A 204 -7.64 8.12 29.92
C ALA A 204 -7.54 7.08 28.78
N ARG A 205 -6.68 7.33 27.78
CA ARG A 205 -6.39 6.34 26.70
C ARG A 205 -5.79 5.06 27.27
N GLU A 206 -4.87 5.17 28.24
CA GLU A 206 -4.26 4.00 28.91
C GLU A 206 -5.30 3.08 29.57
N GLN A 207 -6.38 3.65 30.11
CA GLN A 207 -7.44 2.89 30.76
C GLN A 207 -8.26 2.02 29.79
N LEU A 208 -8.28 2.36 28.51
CA LEU A 208 -8.99 1.60 27.47
C LEU A 208 -8.19 0.39 26.97
N LEU A 209 -6.89 0.31 27.28
CA LEU A 209 -6.00 -0.71 26.78
C LEU A 209 -5.90 -1.92 27.72
N ALA A 210 -5.81 -3.10 27.13
CA ALA A 210 -5.44 -4.32 27.84
C ALA A 210 -4.04 -4.17 28.47
N PRO A 211 -3.76 -4.82 29.64
CA PRO A 211 -2.51 -4.62 30.35
C PRO A 211 -1.30 -5.20 29.62
N GLU A 212 -1.49 -6.24 28.82
CA GLU A 212 -0.41 -7.00 28.18
C GLU A 212 0.14 -6.30 26.91
N PRO A 213 1.43 -5.94 26.87
CA PRO A 213 2.08 -5.43 25.68
C PRO A 213 2.63 -6.57 24.82
N PHE A 214 2.55 -6.43 23.51
CA PHE A 214 3.14 -7.30 22.49
C PHE A 214 4.30 -6.56 21.84
N THR A 215 5.54 -6.91 22.25
CA THR A 215 6.74 -6.21 21.83
C THR A 215 7.39 -6.92 20.65
N SER A 216 7.77 -6.15 19.63
CA SER A 216 8.57 -6.61 18.50
C SER A 216 9.82 -5.75 18.37
N SER A 217 10.95 -6.34 17.96
CA SER A 217 12.20 -5.61 17.76
C SER A 217 12.91 -6.01 16.48
N TRP A 218 13.73 -5.10 15.97
CA TRP A 218 14.50 -5.28 14.74
C TRP A 218 15.95 -4.87 14.95
N HIS A 219 16.85 -5.65 14.39
CA HIS A 219 18.26 -5.33 14.29
C HIS A 219 18.63 -5.16 12.82
N TYR A 220 19.22 -4.01 12.48
CA TYR A 220 19.56 -3.65 11.12
C TYR A 220 21.06 -3.71 10.88
N SER A 221 21.46 -3.95 9.64
CA SER A 221 22.84 -3.75 9.19
C SER A 221 23.14 -2.24 9.03
N ALA A 222 24.42 -1.92 8.81
CA ALA A 222 24.82 -0.55 8.45
C ALA A 222 24.16 -0.02 7.15
N LEU A 223 23.73 -0.92 6.26
CA LEU A 223 23.01 -0.60 5.02
C LEU A 223 21.49 -0.62 5.18
N ASN A 224 20.98 -0.61 6.41
CA ASN A 224 19.55 -0.64 6.74
C ASN A 224 18.81 -1.94 6.34
N ALA A 225 19.51 -3.03 6.10
CA ALA A 225 18.88 -4.32 5.88
C ALA A 225 18.56 -5.01 7.22
N VAL A 226 17.36 -5.60 7.36
CA VAL A 226 16.94 -6.29 8.59
C VAL A 226 17.72 -7.58 8.74
N ARG A 227 18.64 -7.64 9.72
CA ARG A 227 19.44 -8.83 10.06
C ARG A 227 18.69 -9.78 10.99
N GLU A 228 17.95 -9.22 11.92
CA GLU A 228 17.16 -9.96 12.89
C GLU A 228 15.84 -9.24 13.19
N GLN A 229 14.79 -10.01 13.32
CA GLN A 229 13.48 -9.57 13.81
C GLN A 229 13.03 -10.51 14.92
N VAL A 230 12.61 -9.95 16.05
CA VAL A 230 11.99 -10.71 17.15
C VAL A 230 10.51 -10.34 17.17
N ASP A 231 9.62 -11.32 17.11
CA ASP A 231 8.18 -11.09 17.22
C ASP A 231 7.70 -11.09 18.69
N ALA A 232 6.45 -10.72 18.91
CA ALA A 232 5.87 -10.64 20.25
C ALA A 232 5.78 -12.00 20.99
N LYS A 233 5.97 -13.13 20.31
CA LYS A 233 6.03 -14.47 20.91
C LYS A 233 7.47 -14.89 21.21
N GLY A 234 8.45 -14.02 20.94
CA GLY A 234 9.87 -14.30 21.11
C GLY A 234 10.48 -15.15 20.00
N ASN A 235 9.77 -15.38 18.88
CA ASN A 235 10.40 -16.03 17.74
C ASN A 235 11.34 -15.05 17.05
N ARG A 236 12.49 -15.55 16.58
CA ARG A 236 13.56 -14.78 15.97
C ARG A 236 13.73 -15.18 14.52
N ARG A 237 13.58 -14.21 13.62
CA ARG A 237 13.85 -14.38 12.18
C ARG A 237 15.20 -13.75 11.85
N PHE A 238 16.12 -14.55 11.34
CA PHE A 238 17.43 -14.11 10.87
C PHE A 238 17.43 -14.04 9.35
N SER A 239 17.97 -12.94 8.83
CA SER A 239 18.17 -12.70 7.40
C SER A 239 19.66 -12.54 7.12
N GLU A 240 20.20 -13.35 6.21
CA GLU A 240 21.57 -13.30 5.75
C GLU A 240 21.60 -12.70 4.34
N TYR A 241 22.62 -11.89 4.07
CA TYR A 241 22.77 -11.18 2.81
C TYR A 241 24.12 -11.50 2.20
N GLY A 242 24.19 -11.55 0.86
CA GLY A 242 25.43 -11.64 0.11
C GLY A 242 26.29 -10.37 0.17
N ILE A 243 27.45 -10.40 -0.46
CA ILE A 243 28.35 -9.24 -0.61
C ILE A 243 27.68 -8.14 -1.47
N ASP A 244 26.83 -8.53 -2.39
CA ASP A 244 26.00 -7.70 -3.25
C ASP A 244 24.86 -7.00 -2.51
N GLY A 245 24.64 -7.34 -1.23
CA GLY A 245 23.54 -6.81 -0.42
C GLY A 245 22.20 -7.54 -0.63
N GLU A 246 22.15 -8.55 -1.49
CA GLU A 246 20.95 -9.32 -1.78
C GLU A 246 20.70 -10.39 -0.72
N LEU A 247 19.43 -10.66 -0.42
CA LEU A 247 19.01 -11.63 0.59
C LEU A 247 19.34 -13.06 0.15
N SER A 248 20.22 -13.74 0.86
CA SER A 248 20.68 -15.09 0.52
C SER A 248 19.97 -16.21 1.30
N ARG A 249 19.66 -15.97 2.59
CA ARG A 249 19.11 -17.01 3.48
C ARG A 249 18.17 -16.42 4.51
N ILE A 250 17.14 -17.19 4.91
CA ILE A 250 16.25 -16.85 6.03
C ILE A 250 16.12 -18.06 6.97
N THR A 251 16.37 -17.82 8.25
CA THR A 251 16.18 -18.81 9.31
C THR A 251 15.20 -18.27 10.35
N LEU A 252 14.27 -19.12 10.79
CA LEU A 252 13.35 -18.85 11.90
C LEU A 252 13.78 -19.70 13.11
N GLN A 253 13.96 -19.06 14.25
CA GLN A 253 14.13 -19.71 15.54
C GLN A 253 12.88 -19.44 16.37
N PHE A 254 12.18 -20.49 16.75
CA PHE A 254 11.03 -20.39 17.65
C PHE A 254 11.49 -20.06 19.08
N SER A 255 10.60 -19.48 19.88
CA SER A 255 10.85 -19.21 21.31
C SER A 255 11.24 -20.47 22.09
N SER A 256 10.81 -21.64 21.64
CA SER A 256 11.22 -22.95 22.17
C SER A 256 12.68 -23.35 21.86
N GLY A 257 13.41 -22.52 21.11
CA GLY A 257 14.78 -22.81 20.67
C GLY A 257 14.88 -23.62 19.35
N LYS A 258 13.78 -24.24 18.87
CA LYS A 258 13.77 -24.98 17.61
C LYS A 258 14.05 -24.06 16.44
N ARG A 259 14.93 -24.46 15.52
CA ARG A 259 15.25 -23.72 14.30
C ARG A 259 14.61 -24.36 13.07
N LYS A 260 14.20 -23.51 12.12
CA LYS A 260 13.68 -23.90 10.82
C LYS A 260 14.26 -22.98 9.75
N VAL A 261 14.88 -23.54 8.73
CA VAL A 261 15.26 -22.78 7.54
C VAL A 261 13.99 -22.51 6.74
N LEU A 262 13.75 -21.25 6.37
CA LEU A 262 12.64 -20.84 5.50
C LEU A 262 13.11 -20.73 4.05
N VAL A 263 14.22 -20.03 3.84
CA VAL A 263 14.93 -19.93 2.57
C VAL A 263 16.35 -20.44 2.81
N ASP A 264 16.73 -21.48 2.11
CA ASP A 264 18.06 -22.10 2.24
C ASP A 264 19.10 -21.38 1.38
N SER A 265 18.71 -21.04 0.14
CA SER A 265 19.55 -20.24 -0.75
C SER A 265 18.72 -19.48 -1.77
N ARG A 266 19.25 -18.36 -2.22
CA ARG A 266 18.67 -17.53 -3.27
C ARG A 266 19.79 -17.07 -4.22
N VAL A 267 19.53 -17.13 -5.52
CA VAL A 267 20.47 -16.73 -6.58
C VAL A 267 19.81 -15.67 -7.42
N TYR A 268 20.57 -14.66 -7.77
CA TYR A 268 20.11 -13.49 -8.51
C TYR A 268 20.86 -13.39 -9.85
N ASN A 269 20.22 -12.77 -10.84
CA ASN A 269 20.90 -12.34 -12.06
C ASN A 269 21.58 -10.97 -11.85
N ALA A 270 22.26 -10.47 -12.88
CA ALA A 270 22.96 -9.19 -12.83
C ALA A 270 22.03 -7.96 -12.64
N GLN A 271 20.73 -8.13 -12.86
CA GLN A 271 19.69 -7.10 -12.65
C GLN A 271 19.04 -7.19 -11.26
N GLY A 272 19.53 -8.04 -10.36
CA GLY A 272 18.98 -8.23 -9.01
C GLY A 272 17.67 -9.05 -8.98
N GLN A 273 17.31 -9.75 -10.05
CA GLN A 273 16.10 -10.57 -10.10
C GLN A 273 16.41 -12.00 -9.65
N VAL A 274 15.52 -12.57 -8.83
CA VAL A 274 15.67 -13.95 -8.35
C VAL A 274 15.50 -14.93 -9.52
N ILE A 275 16.53 -15.71 -9.80
CA ILE A 275 16.53 -16.76 -10.84
C ILE A 275 16.42 -18.17 -10.22
N SER A 276 16.79 -18.33 -8.95
CA SER A 276 16.60 -19.59 -8.22
C SER A 276 16.41 -19.31 -6.73
N GLU A 277 15.43 -19.97 -6.12
CA GLU A 277 15.23 -19.98 -4.68
C GLU A 277 15.03 -21.42 -4.21
N ARG A 278 15.80 -21.82 -3.21
CA ARG A 278 15.61 -23.09 -2.51
C ARG A 278 14.97 -22.83 -1.15
N ALA A 279 13.77 -23.33 -0.97
CA ALA A 279 13.06 -23.26 0.30
C ALA A 279 13.63 -24.25 1.31
N GLY A 280 13.42 -24.00 2.60
CA GLY A 280 13.91 -24.86 3.68
C GLY A 280 13.30 -26.26 3.75
N ASN A 281 12.19 -26.50 3.03
CA ASN A 281 11.64 -27.86 2.80
C ASN A 281 12.27 -28.53 1.58
N GLY A 282 13.23 -27.88 0.93
CA GLY A 282 13.97 -28.37 -0.22
C GLY A 282 13.29 -28.12 -1.57
N ALA A 283 12.06 -27.61 -1.63
CA ALA A 283 11.45 -27.20 -2.89
C ALA A 283 12.30 -26.11 -3.54
N THR A 284 12.46 -26.18 -4.86
CA THR A 284 13.25 -25.20 -5.62
C THR A 284 12.37 -24.49 -6.64
N THR A 285 12.30 -23.18 -6.54
CA THR A 285 11.69 -22.30 -7.55
C THR A 285 12.78 -21.84 -8.50
N MET A 286 12.53 -21.94 -9.80
CA MET A 286 13.40 -21.37 -10.86
C MET A 286 12.58 -20.38 -11.67
N ALA A 287 13.16 -19.22 -11.93
CA ALA A 287 12.55 -18.17 -12.74
C ALA A 287 13.48 -17.80 -13.89
N SER A 288 12.92 -17.61 -15.08
CA SER A 288 13.64 -17.05 -16.22
C SER A 288 13.02 -15.71 -16.61
N HIS A 289 13.88 -14.78 -16.96
CA HIS A 289 13.51 -13.42 -17.32
C HIS A 289 13.99 -13.10 -18.73
N HIS A 290 13.25 -12.27 -19.42
CA HIS A 290 13.60 -11.82 -20.77
C HIS A 290 14.81 -10.89 -20.70
N GLU A 291 15.85 -11.16 -21.49
CA GLU A 291 17.14 -10.46 -21.41
C GLU A 291 17.05 -8.96 -21.70
N ALA A 292 16.17 -8.55 -22.62
CA ALA A 292 16.12 -7.16 -23.07
C ALA A 292 15.26 -6.25 -22.15
N ASP A 293 14.23 -6.78 -21.49
CA ASP A 293 13.27 -5.96 -20.73
C ASP A 293 13.02 -6.47 -19.30
N GLY A 294 13.66 -7.55 -18.90
CA GLY A 294 13.58 -8.10 -17.54
C GLY A 294 12.23 -8.71 -17.15
N ARG A 295 11.28 -8.87 -18.08
CA ARG A 295 9.99 -9.46 -17.79
C ARG A 295 10.13 -10.94 -17.45
N LEU A 296 9.40 -11.40 -16.42
CA LEU A 296 9.31 -12.83 -16.08
C LEU A 296 8.70 -13.59 -17.28
N GLN A 297 9.45 -14.57 -17.78
CA GLN A 297 9.02 -15.43 -18.90
C GLN A 297 8.46 -16.76 -18.40
N GLN A 298 9.07 -17.31 -17.37
CA GLN A 298 8.66 -18.59 -16.82
C GLN A 298 9.05 -18.71 -15.35
N MET A 299 8.19 -19.33 -14.54
CA MET A 299 8.48 -19.72 -13.18
C MET A 299 8.05 -21.17 -12.94
N LYS A 300 9.00 -21.99 -12.49
CA LYS A 300 8.77 -23.42 -12.19
C LYS A 300 9.13 -23.73 -10.76
N VAL A 301 8.31 -24.53 -10.10
CA VAL A 301 8.59 -25.07 -8.78
C VAL A 301 8.80 -26.59 -8.88
N TYR A 302 9.93 -27.06 -8.37
CA TYR A 302 10.31 -28.46 -8.37
C TYR A 302 10.25 -29.05 -6.95
N GLN A 303 9.93 -30.34 -6.85
CA GLN A 303 9.98 -31.06 -5.58
C GLN A 303 11.44 -31.37 -5.17
N SER A 304 11.75 -31.30 -3.87
CA SER A 304 13.11 -31.45 -3.33
C SER A 304 13.83 -32.76 -3.70
N HIS A 305 13.12 -33.88 -3.78
CA HIS A 305 13.69 -35.22 -4.01
C HIS A 305 13.53 -35.71 -5.45
N ASN A 306 12.79 -35.03 -6.28
CA ASN A 306 12.53 -35.41 -7.67
C ASN A 306 12.46 -34.16 -8.55
N ARG A 307 13.60 -33.75 -9.10
CA ARG A 307 13.69 -32.61 -10.02
C ARG A 307 12.88 -32.79 -11.31
N GLY A 308 12.46 -34.02 -11.64
CA GLY A 308 11.57 -34.29 -12.77
C GLY A 308 10.09 -34.00 -12.49
N ARG A 309 9.70 -33.83 -11.19
CA ARG A 309 8.31 -33.50 -10.83
C ARG A 309 8.16 -32.00 -10.64
N VAL A 310 7.54 -31.36 -11.63
CA VAL A 310 7.12 -29.97 -11.55
C VAL A 310 5.85 -29.91 -10.69
N LEU A 311 5.86 -29.04 -9.67
CA LEU A 311 4.69 -28.77 -8.81
C LEU A 311 3.84 -27.62 -9.35
N GLN A 312 4.50 -26.66 -10.03
CA GLN A 312 3.87 -25.49 -10.62
C GLN A 312 4.69 -25.03 -11.83
N ASP A 313 4.02 -24.64 -12.91
CA ASP A 313 4.58 -24.01 -14.12
C ASP A 313 3.70 -22.81 -14.50
N LEU A 314 4.27 -21.62 -14.51
CA LEU A 314 3.62 -20.35 -14.81
C LEU A 314 4.33 -19.63 -15.94
#